data_39a45eb8ce4b54ef1c43fc970515e056
#
_entry.id   39a45eb8ce4b54ef1c43fc970515e056
#
_cell.length_a   1.000
_cell.length_b   1.000
_cell.length_c   1.000
_cell.angle_alpha   90.00
_cell.angle_beta   90.00
_cell.angle_gamma   90.00
#
_symmetry.space_group_name_H-M   'P 1'
#
loop_
_entity.id
_entity.type
_entity.pdbx_description
1 polymer ?
#
loop_
_entity_poly.entity_id
_entity_poly.type
_entity_poly.pdbx_seq_one_letter_code
_entity_poly.pdbx_strand_id
1 'polypeptide(L)'
;MQGNEGVRMVPVVKVVWEDWADRALPLPGYETAGAAGADIRANLMPEDRASGFTLDPMRRAVIPTGIRVEIPMGYEMQIRPRSGLAVKFGISLPNTPGTIDADYRGPLGVALINLGTEPYTIQHGDRIAQAVVAPVVQVGFQVVDMLGETDRGAGGFGSTGRG
;
A
#
# COMPACT_ATOMS: atom_id res chain seq x y z
N MET A 1 -11.41 -17.39 37.31
CA MET A 1 -10.20 -17.28 36.49
C MET A 1 -10.31 -15.98 35.67
N GLN A 2 -9.66 -14.92 36.13
CA GLN A 2 -9.64 -13.65 35.40
C GLN A 2 -8.62 -13.80 34.28
N GLY A 3 -9.10 -13.75 33.01
CA GLY A 3 -8.23 -13.75 31.84
C GLY A 3 -7.34 -12.51 31.86
N ASN A 4 -6.04 -12.74 31.82
CA ASN A 4 -5.03 -11.70 31.65
C ASN A 4 -5.19 -11.14 30.20
N GLU A 5 -6.02 -10.10 30.05
CA GLU A 5 -6.04 -9.33 28.81
C GLU A 5 -4.70 -8.60 28.71
N GLY A 6 -3.74 -9.27 28.10
CA GLY A 6 -2.46 -8.67 27.78
C GLY A 6 -2.70 -7.39 27.00
N VAL A 7 -2.20 -6.26 27.47
CA VAL A 7 -2.22 -4.98 26.76
C VAL A 7 -1.65 -5.21 25.36
N ARG A 8 -2.52 -5.26 24.36
CA ARG A 8 -2.12 -5.43 22.96
C ARG A 8 -1.41 -4.13 22.54
N MET A 9 -0.09 -4.15 22.60
CA MET A 9 0.69 -2.99 22.12
C MET A 9 0.41 -2.80 20.63
N VAL A 10 -0.19 -1.65 20.30
CA VAL A 10 -0.42 -1.27 18.91
C VAL A 10 0.93 -0.90 18.28
N PRO A 11 1.33 -1.52 17.16
CA PRO A 11 2.55 -1.14 16.48
C PRO A 11 2.49 0.33 16.03
N VAL A 12 3.59 1.06 16.24
CA VAL A 12 3.68 2.47 15.87
C VAL A 12 4.60 2.62 14.67
N VAL A 13 4.10 3.21 13.60
CA VAL A 13 4.89 3.67 12.46
C VAL A 13 5.30 5.12 12.71
N LYS A 14 6.61 5.39 12.77
CA LYS A 14 7.11 6.75 12.89
C LYS A 14 7.11 7.43 11.52
N VAL A 15 6.85 8.72 11.49
CA VAL A 15 6.72 9.50 10.25
C VAL A 15 7.58 10.75 10.32
N VAL A 16 8.26 11.06 9.23
CA VAL A 16 8.98 12.33 9.01
C VAL A 16 8.45 12.96 7.73
N TRP A 17 8.16 14.27 7.77
CA TRP A 17 7.81 15.05 6.60
C TRP A 17 9.04 15.35 5.75
N GLU A 18 8.88 15.32 4.43
CA GLU A 18 9.83 15.93 3.51
C GLU A 18 9.83 17.46 3.69
N ASP A 19 10.95 18.15 3.40
CA ASP A 19 11.08 19.59 3.61
C ASP A 19 10.12 20.41 2.74
N TRP A 20 9.79 19.93 1.55
CA TRP A 20 8.87 20.52 0.59
C TRP A 20 7.41 20.19 0.85
N ALA A 21 7.12 19.24 1.73
CA ALA A 21 5.76 18.71 1.93
C ALA A 21 4.81 19.76 2.51
N ASP A 22 3.57 19.71 2.05
CA ASP A 22 2.48 20.43 2.70
C ASP A 22 2.06 19.68 3.97
N ARG A 23 2.45 20.23 5.11
CA ARG A 23 2.18 19.67 6.44
C ARG A 23 0.76 19.95 6.93
N ALA A 24 -0.04 20.72 6.17
CA ALA A 24 -1.47 20.91 6.45
C ALA A 24 -2.30 19.67 6.05
N LEU A 25 -1.78 18.83 5.16
CA LEU A 25 -2.42 17.56 4.84
C LEU A 25 -2.31 16.59 6.04
N PRO A 26 -3.37 15.80 6.32
CA PRO A 26 -3.30 14.82 7.39
C PRO A 26 -2.34 13.67 7.04
N LEU A 27 -1.72 13.10 8.06
CA LEU A 27 -1.00 11.83 7.95
C LEU A 27 -1.95 10.69 7.52
N PRO A 28 -1.42 9.55 7.05
CA PRO A 28 -2.24 8.38 6.76
C PRO A 28 -3.17 8.05 7.93
N GLY A 29 -4.45 7.86 7.65
CA GLY A 29 -5.47 7.69 8.69
C GLY A 29 -6.56 6.70 8.31
N TYR A 30 -7.15 6.07 9.33
CA TYR A 30 -8.27 5.16 9.18
C TYR A 30 -9.58 5.94 9.19
N GLU A 31 -10.42 5.77 8.18
CA GLU A 31 -11.71 6.47 8.06
C GLU A 31 -12.77 5.94 9.04
N THR A 32 -12.64 4.68 9.47
CA THR A 32 -13.54 4.04 10.45
C THR A 32 -12.76 3.18 11.44
N ALA A 33 -13.34 2.90 12.60
CA ALA A 33 -12.71 2.05 13.62
C ALA A 33 -12.42 0.61 13.14
N GLY A 34 -13.13 0.12 12.14
CA GLY A 34 -12.95 -1.21 11.55
C GLY A 34 -12.15 -1.21 10.25
N ALA A 35 -11.65 -0.06 9.80
CA ALA A 35 -10.88 0.01 8.56
C ALA A 35 -9.54 -0.75 8.69
N ALA A 36 -9.22 -1.58 7.71
CA ALA A 36 -7.93 -2.26 7.63
C ALA A 36 -6.85 -1.39 6.98
N GLY A 37 -7.23 -0.49 6.09
CA GLY A 37 -6.33 0.41 5.36
C GLY A 37 -6.42 1.85 5.85
N ALA A 38 -5.26 2.47 6.08
CA ALA A 38 -5.14 3.89 6.31
C ALA A 38 -5.01 4.62 4.97
N ASP A 39 -5.88 5.59 4.69
CA ASP A 39 -5.84 6.35 3.43
C ASP A 39 -4.54 7.15 3.32
N ILE A 40 -3.91 7.07 2.15
CA ILE A 40 -2.72 7.83 1.77
C ILE A 40 -3.12 8.92 0.76
N ARG A 41 -2.60 10.13 0.97
CA ARG A 41 -2.88 11.29 0.12
C ARG A 41 -1.70 11.64 -0.77
N ALA A 42 -2.02 12.16 -1.95
CA ALA A 42 -1.07 12.84 -2.82
C ALA A 42 -0.64 14.15 -2.15
N ASN A 43 0.66 14.29 -1.87
CA ASN A 43 1.27 15.56 -1.48
C ASN A 43 2.17 15.98 -2.64
N LEU A 44 1.56 16.67 -3.61
CA LEU A 44 2.25 17.03 -4.85
C LEU A 44 3.36 18.05 -4.59
N MET A 45 4.35 18.07 -5.48
CA MET A 45 5.40 19.08 -5.48
C MET A 45 4.77 20.47 -5.57
N PRO A 46 5.38 21.52 -4.99
CA PRO A 46 4.80 22.86 -4.95
C PRO A 46 4.30 23.38 -6.29
N GLU A 47 5.04 23.11 -7.37
CA GLU A 47 4.72 23.51 -8.73
C GLU A 47 3.46 22.86 -9.31
N ASP A 48 3.11 21.64 -8.84
CA ASP A 48 1.98 20.86 -9.35
C ASP A 48 0.72 20.99 -8.49
N ARG A 49 0.79 21.66 -7.33
CA ARG A 49 -0.34 21.71 -6.38
C ARG A 49 -1.59 22.38 -6.94
N ALA A 50 -1.39 23.41 -7.77
CA ALA A 50 -2.50 24.16 -8.34
C ALA A 50 -3.15 23.45 -9.54
N SER A 51 -2.35 22.79 -10.39
CA SER A 51 -2.80 22.14 -11.61
C SER A 51 -3.20 20.67 -11.41
N GLY A 52 -2.66 20.02 -10.38
CA GLY A 52 -2.69 18.56 -10.24
C GLY A 52 -1.69 17.86 -11.15
N PHE A 53 -1.67 16.53 -11.05
CA PHE A 53 -0.85 15.65 -11.89
C PHE A 53 -1.74 14.78 -12.76
N THR A 54 -1.68 14.94 -14.09
CA THR A 54 -2.51 14.18 -15.03
C THR A 54 -1.80 12.89 -15.47
N LEU A 55 -2.50 11.78 -15.34
CA LEU A 55 -2.06 10.45 -15.73
C LEU A 55 -2.90 9.97 -16.92
N ASP A 56 -2.32 9.99 -18.10
CA ASP A 56 -2.98 9.52 -19.33
C ASP A 56 -3.24 8.00 -19.28
N PRO A 57 -4.17 7.48 -20.11
CA PRO A 57 -4.42 6.06 -20.26
C PRO A 57 -3.14 5.26 -20.52
N MET A 58 -3.00 4.12 -19.85
CA MET A 58 -1.84 3.22 -19.91
C MET A 58 -0.50 3.84 -19.45
N ARG A 59 -0.53 5.04 -18.89
CA ARG A 59 0.66 5.64 -18.26
C ARG A 59 0.72 5.33 -16.77
N ARG A 60 1.93 5.33 -16.23
CA ARG A 60 2.20 5.16 -14.79
C ARG A 60 3.16 6.25 -14.31
N ALA A 61 3.00 6.61 -13.06
CA ALA A 61 3.88 7.55 -12.38
C ALA A 61 3.96 7.22 -10.89
N VAL A 62 5.02 7.67 -10.24
CA VAL A 62 5.13 7.63 -8.78
C VAL A 62 4.63 8.97 -8.24
N ILE A 63 3.54 8.92 -7.49
CA ILE A 63 2.94 10.11 -6.87
C ILE A 63 3.52 10.29 -5.48
N PRO A 64 4.10 11.44 -5.17
CA PRO A 64 4.71 11.70 -3.88
C PRO A 64 3.66 11.85 -2.78
N THR A 65 4.01 11.42 -1.56
CA THR A 65 3.17 11.53 -0.37
C THR A 65 3.69 12.57 0.63
N GLY A 66 4.88 13.10 0.40
CA GLY A 66 5.53 14.08 1.28
C GLY A 66 6.04 13.53 2.60
N ILE A 67 6.07 12.22 2.79
CA ILE A 67 6.52 11.57 4.03
C ILE A 67 7.56 10.48 3.79
N ARG A 68 8.35 10.23 4.84
CA ARG A 68 9.13 9.00 5.05
C ARG A 68 8.59 8.29 6.27
N VAL A 69 8.75 6.97 6.30
CA VAL A 69 8.24 6.12 7.39
C VAL A 69 9.34 5.24 7.98
N GLU A 70 9.19 4.94 9.28
CA GLU A 70 9.94 3.88 9.96
C GLU A 70 8.92 2.88 10.51
N ILE A 71 8.86 1.72 9.86
CA ILE A 71 7.99 0.62 10.24
C ILE A 71 8.73 -0.22 11.31
N PRO A 72 8.07 -0.64 12.40
CA PRO A 72 8.71 -1.46 13.41
C PRO A 72 9.14 -2.82 12.81
N MET A 73 10.28 -3.34 13.27
CA MET A 73 10.77 -4.66 12.87
C MET A 73 9.73 -5.75 13.11
N GLY A 74 9.65 -6.70 12.18
CA GLY A 74 8.64 -7.75 12.18
C GLY A 74 7.31 -7.36 11.54
N TYR A 75 7.24 -6.14 10.96
CA TYR A 75 6.08 -5.67 10.19
C TYR A 75 6.52 -5.18 8.81
N GLU A 76 5.56 -5.19 7.87
CA GLU A 76 5.63 -4.50 6.58
C GLU A 76 4.51 -3.48 6.47
N MET A 77 4.61 -2.56 5.52
CA MET A 77 3.49 -1.74 5.07
C MET A 77 3.19 -2.08 3.61
N GLN A 78 1.96 -2.51 3.35
CA GLN A 78 1.49 -2.77 2.00
C GLN A 78 0.73 -1.56 1.48
N ILE A 79 1.08 -1.10 0.28
CA ILE A 79 0.34 -0.06 -0.42
C ILE A 79 -0.62 -0.74 -1.39
N ARG A 80 -1.91 -0.48 -1.22
CA ARG A 80 -3.00 -1.11 -1.96
C ARG A 80 -3.84 -0.06 -2.69
N PRO A 81 -4.46 -0.41 -3.85
CA PRO A 81 -5.38 0.50 -4.54
C PRO A 81 -6.62 0.80 -3.69
N ARG A 82 -7.27 1.92 -4.00
CA ARG A 82 -8.60 2.22 -3.47
C ARG A 82 -9.65 1.72 -4.46
N SER A 83 -10.61 0.95 -3.97
CA SER A 83 -11.68 0.35 -4.80
C SER A 83 -12.46 1.37 -5.62
N GLY A 84 -12.75 2.54 -5.04
CA GLY A 84 -13.48 3.60 -5.73
C GLY A 84 -12.72 4.17 -6.93
N LEU A 85 -11.41 4.36 -6.83
CA LEU A 85 -10.57 4.81 -7.94
C LEU A 85 -10.43 3.72 -9.00
N ALA A 86 -10.24 2.48 -8.58
CA ALA A 86 -10.08 1.34 -9.48
C ALA A 86 -11.35 1.11 -10.32
N VAL A 87 -12.52 1.07 -9.68
CA VAL A 87 -13.77 0.75 -10.38
C VAL A 87 -14.28 1.92 -11.23
N LYS A 88 -14.18 3.16 -10.74
CA LYS A 88 -14.75 4.31 -11.46
C LYS A 88 -13.83 4.87 -12.55
N PHE A 89 -12.53 4.82 -12.34
CA PHE A 89 -11.56 5.52 -13.20
C PHE A 89 -10.46 4.61 -13.74
N GLY A 90 -10.41 3.34 -13.33
CA GLY A 90 -9.36 2.42 -13.74
C GLY A 90 -8.00 2.72 -13.11
N ILE A 91 -7.95 3.55 -12.04
CA ILE A 91 -6.70 3.89 -11.37
C ILE A 91 -6.31 2.78 -10.39
N SER A 92 -5.14 2.20 -10.59
CA SER A 92 -4.62 1.09 -9.79
C SER A 92 -3.11 1.27 -9.51
N LEU A 93 -2.50 0.28 -8.88
CA LEU A 93 -1.06 0.20 -8.67
C LEU A 93 -0.48 -0.90 -9.55
N PRO A 94 0.57 -0.63 -10.36
CA PRO A 94 1.18 -1.66 -11.21
C PRO A 94 1.90 -2.76 -10.41
N ASN A 95 2.28 -2.47 -9.17
CA ASN A 95 2.95 -3.37 -8.22
C ASN A 95 2.05 -3.77 -7.04
N THR A 96 0.79 -4.05 -7.28
CA THR A 96 -0.19 -4.38 -6.24
C THR A 96 0.03 -5.76 -5.61
N PRO A 97 0.18 -5.81 -4.27
CA PRO A 97 0.43 -4.71 -3.34
C PRO A 97 1.87 -4.19 -3.44
N GLY A 98 2.05 -2.88 -3.29
CA GLY A 98 3.37 -2.31 -3.08
C GLY A 98 3.90 -2.71 -1.70
N THR A 99 5.16 -3.10 -1.59
CA THR A 99 5.78 -3.50 -0.33
C THR A 99 6.73 -2.40 0.15
N ILE A 100 6.56 -1.96 1.40
CA ILE A 100 7.49 -1.10 2.11
C ILE A 100 8.09 -1.90 3.25
N ASP A 101 9.38 -2.13 3.16
CA ASP A 101 10.14 -2.90 4.15
C ASP A 101 10.40 -2.11 5.43
N ALA A 102 10.57 -2.81 6.56
CA ALA A 102 10.80 -2.18 7.86
C ALA A 102 12.11 -1.37 7.91
N ASP A 103 13.11 -1.70 7.10
CA ASP A 103 14.40 -1.02 7.00
C ASP A 103 14.47 0.06 5.90
N TYR A 104 13.40 0.27 5.11
CA TYR A 104 13.34 1.35 4.14
C TYR A 104 13.20 2.71 4.81
N ARG A 105 14.00 3.70 4.39
CA ARG A 105 14.02 5.07 4.94
C ARG A 105 13.89 6.16 3.88
N GLY A 106 13.68 5.78 2.63
CA GLY A 106 13.47 6.73 1.53
C GLY A 106 12.07 7.37 1.55
N PRO A 107 11.81 8.31 0.64
CA PRO A 107 10.49 8.91 0.46
C PRO A 107 9.42 7.87 0.13
N LEU A 108 8.26 7.96 0.77
CA LEU A 108 7.11 7.13 0.43
C LEU A 108 6.44 7.70 -0.81
N GLY A 109 6.47 6.96 -1.91
CA GLY A 109 5.77 7.26 -3.14
C GLY A 109 4.77 6.15 -3.49
N VAL A 110 3.69 6.53 -4.15
CA VAL A 110 2.68 5.58 -4.63
C VAL A 110 2.78 5.45 -6.14
N ALA A 111 3.16 4.28 -6.62
CA ALA A 111 3.15 3.98 -8.05
C ALA A 111 1.70 3.80 -8.51
N LEU A 112 1.19 4.73 -9.32
CA LEU A 112 -0.13 4.64 -9.92
C LEU A 112 -0.04 4.32 -11.41
N ILE A 113 -1.03 3.60 -11.91
CA ILE A 113 -1.27 3.34 -13.33
C ILE A 113 -2.73 3.68 -13.67
N ASN A 114 -2.93 4.29 -14.83
CA ASN A 114 -4.26 4.50 -15.37
C ASN A 114 -4.60 3.37 -16.37
N LEU A 115 -5.45 2.45 -15.97
CA LEU A 115 -5.99 1.36 -16.80
C LEU A 115 -7.35 1.73 -17.43
N GLY A 116 -7.81 2.96 -17.21
CA GLY A 116 -9.02 3.50 -17.82
C GLY A 116 -8.78 3.99 -19.25
N THR A 117 -9.83 4.57 -19.84
CA THR A 117 -9.83 5.09 -21.22
C THR A 117 -9.63 6.59 -21.30
N GLU A 118 -9.80 7.30 -20.18
CA GLU A 118 -9.71 8.76 -20.11
C GLU A 118 -8.51 9.19 -19.23
N PRO A 119 -7.89 10.35 -19.50
CA PRO A 119 -6.92 10.95 -18.61
C PRO A 119 -7.51 11.17 -17.20
N TYR A 120 -6.74 10.90 -16.17
CA TYR A 120 -7.14 11.11 -14.78
C TYR A 120 -6.20 12.11 -14.11
N THR A 121 -6.75 13.20 -13.59
CA THR A 121 -5.96 14.22 -12.88
C THR A 121 -6.04 14.00 -11.37
N ILE A 122 -4.90 13.72 -10.78
CA ILE A 122 -4.70 13.59 -9.33
C ILE A 122 -4.53 15.00 -8.77
N GLN A 123 -5.42 15.43 -7.88
CA GLN A 123 -5.31 16.72 -7.22
C GLN A 123 -4.44 16.61 -5.96
N HIS A 124 -3.81 17.72 -5.56
CA HIS A 124 -3.13 17.80 -4.28
C HIS A 124 -4.10 17.52 -3.13
N GLY A 125 -3.74 16.61 -2.23
CA GLY A 125 -4.59 16.16 -1.12
C GLY A 125 -5.53 15.01 -1.44
N ASP A 126 -5.65 14.58 -2.70
CA ASP A 126 -6.46 13.42 -3.05
C ASP A 126 -6.00 12.15 -2.32
N ARG A 127 -6.96 11.33 -1.89
CA ARG A 127 -6.69 9.98 -1.37
C ARG A 127 -6.45 9.04 -2.55
N ILE A 128 -5.19 8.64 -2.74
CA ILE A 128 -4.74 7.89 -3.94
C ILE A 128 -4.52 6.41 -3.71
N ALA A 129 -4.31 5.99 -2.45
CA ALA A 129 -4.04 4.61 -2.07
C ALA A 129 -4.43 4.40 -0.61
N GLN A 130 -4.23 3.18 -0.13
CA GLN A 130 -4.36 2.84 1.29
C GLN A 130 -3.17 2.00 1.76
N ALA A 131 -2.69 2.26 2.98
CA ALA A 131 -1.64 1.51 3.64
C ALA A 131 -2.23 0.47 4.59
N VAL A 132 -1.75 -0.76 4.51
CA VAL A 132 -2.05 -1.83 5.48
C VAL A 132 -0.77 -2.28 6.13
N VAL A 133 -0.65 -2.12 7.44
CA VAL A 133 0.49 -2.64 8.21
C VAL A 133 0.18 -4.06 8.67
N ALA A 134 1.06 -5.00 8.37
CA ALA A 134 0.88 -6.42 8.68
C ALA A 134 2.16 -7.01 9.26
N PRO A 135 2.06 -8.01 10.15
CA PRO A 135 3.23 -8.77 10.61
C PRO A 135 3.83 -9.58 9.46
N VAL A 136 5.15 -9.72 9.47
CA VAL A 136 5.93 -10.45 8.45
C VAL A 136 6.67 -11.61 9.09
N VAL A 137 6.63 -12.76 8.42
CA VAL A 137 7.46 -13.92 8.75
C VAL A 137 8.53 -14.06 7.67
N GLN A 138 9.79 -13.99 8.07
CA GLN A 138 10.92 -14.34 7.21
C GLN A 138 11.22 -15.83 7.39
N VAL A 139 11.35 -16.57 6.28
CA VAL A 139 11.60 -18.00 6.29
C VAL A 139 12.97 -18.32 5.72
N GLY A 140 13.57 -19.43 6.17
CA GLY A 140 14.73 -20.01 5.49
C GLY A 140 14.28 -20.89 4.33
N PHE A 141 15.02 -20.84 3.21
CA PHE A 141 14.82 -21.76 2.09
C PHE A 141 15.87 -22.86 2.15
N GLN A 142 15.43 -24.12 2.10
CA GLN A 142 16.29 -25.30 2.11
C GLN A 142 16.04 -26.15 0.87
N VAL A 143 17.11 -26.50 0.15
CA VAL A 143 17.02 -27.45 -0.95
C VAL A 143 16.88 -28.84 -0.36
N VAL A 144 15.90 -29.60 -0.85
CA VAL A 144 15.67 -31.00 -0.51
C VAL A 144 15.48 -31.82 -1.78
N ASP A 145 15.72 -33.13 -1.72
CA ASP A 145 15.58 -34.00 -2.88
C ASP A 145 14.11 -34.25 -3.25
N MET A 146 13.21 -34.25 -2.26
CA MET A 146 11.77 -34.48 -2.46
C MET A 146 10.95 -33.65 -1.48
N LEU A 147 9.75 -33.24 -1.93
CA LEU A 147 8.73 -32.62 -1.09
C LEU A 147 7.77 -33.68 -0.55
N GLY A 148 7.11 -33.40 0.57
CA GLY A 148 6.06 -34.24 1.12
C GLY A 148 4.85 -34.36 0.17
N GLU A 149 4.22 -35.51 0.16
CA GLU A 149 3.00 -35.73 -0.62
C GLU A 149 1.79 -35.06 0.03
N THR A 150 0.83 -34.60 -0.82
CA THR A 150 -0.45 -34.04 -0.37
C THR A 150 -1.57 -34.51 -1.32
N ASP A 151 -2.82 -34.51 -0.85
CA ASP A 151 -3.99 -34.87 -1.68
C ASP A 151 -4.14 -33.99 -2.93
N ARG A 152 -3.68 -32.75 -2.85
CA ARG A 152 -3.67 -31.81 -4.01
C ARG A 152 -2.56 -32.13 -5.00
N GLY A 153 -1.43 -32.66 -4.55
CA GLY A 153 -0.24 -32.92 -5.37
C GLY A 153 0.18 -31.72 -6.20
N ALA A 154 0.39 -31.92 -7.48
CA ALA A 154 0.79 -30.90 -8.47
C ALA A 154 -0.38 -30.09 -9.05
N GLY A 155 -1.61 -30.27 -8.57
CA GLY A 155 -2.80 -29.58 -9.07
C GLY A 155 -2.74 -28.06 -8.87
N GLY A 156 -2.80 -27.28 -9.95
CA GLY A 156 -2.78 -25.82 -9.98
C GLY A 156 -3.64 -25.26 -11.10
N PHE A 157 -3.68 -23.94 -11.25
CA PHE A 157 -4.35 -23.21 -12.33
C PHE A 157 -5.80 -23.64 -12.61
N GLY A 158 -6.58 -23.87 -11.54
CA GLY A 158 -7.99 -24.25 -11.66
C GLY A 158 -8.20 -25.77 -11.80
N SER A 159 -7.25 -26.61 -11.37
CA SER A 159 -7.37 -28.08 -11.38
C SER A 159 -8.59 -28.62 -10.62
N THR A 160 -9.20 -27.81 -9.74
CA THR A 160 -10.44 -28.14 -9.00
C THR A 160 -11.72 -27.86 -9.81
N GLY A 161 -11.60 -27.41 -11.06
CA GLY A 161 -12.75 -27.12 -11.92
C GLY A 161 -13.41 -25.77 -11.63
N ARG A 162 -14.40 -25.44 -12.46
CA ARG A 162 -15.38 -24.39 -12.16
C ARG A 162 -16.56 -25.11 -11.51
N GLY A 163 -16.58 -25.13 -10.19
CA GLY A 163 -17.62 -25.78 -9.39
C GLY A 163 -19.01 -25.26 -9.62
#